data_0f2276c0b915504ecdd935a2c9c4cefa
#
_entry.id   0f2276c0b915504ecdd935a2c9c4cefa
#
_cell.length_a   1.000
_cell.length_b   1.000
_cell.length_c   1.000
_cell.angle_alpha   90.00
_cell.angle_beta   90.00
_cell.angle_gamma   90.00
#
_symmetry.space_group_name_H-M   'P 1'
#
loop_
_entity.id
_entity.type
_entity.pdbx_description
1 polymer ?
#
loop_
_entity_poly.entity_id
_entity_poly.type
_entity_poly.pdbx_seq_one_letter_code
_entity_poly.pdbx_strand_id
1 'polypeptide(L)'
;MISRHAAEALARRVARAYAAGEGRPEPPPAASPANPSAPAPVRGREEGQGSAPSLARYVDHTLLRATATSADIVKLCREARQYGFAAVCVNPVWVDLAVAELAGSPVAVATVIGFPLGASTTAVKVREAEDAMARGATELDMVAQIGRIKEGAWVAVEEDIRAVVEAAAGRALVKVILETAALEPMEIIKAAALCREAGADFVKTSTGFHPAGGATPEAVALLRLAVGRDLGVKASGGV
;
A
#
# COMPACT_ATOMS: atom_id res chain seq x y z
N MET A 1 -15.32 -18.40 -12.32
CA MET A 1 -15.16 -16.93 -12.37
C MET A 1 -16.45 -16.29 -11.89
N ILE A 2 -16.40 -15.44 -10.87
CA ILE A 2 -17.56 -14.68 -10.40
C ILE A 2 -17.77 -13.52 -11.38
N SER A 3 -19.00 -13.30 -11.88
CA SER A 3 -19.28 -12.16 -12.74
C SER A 3 -19.06 -10.84 -11.98
N ARG A 4 -18.69 -9.76 -12.69
CA ARG A 4 -18.50 -8.41 -12.10
C ARG A 4 -19.70 -8.01 -11.23
N HIS A 5 -20.92 -8.26 -11.70
CA HIS A 5 -22.15 -7.93 -10.97
C HIS A 5 -22.30 -8.75 -9.67
N ALA A 6 -21.91 -10.03 -9.69
CA ALA A 6 -21.94 -10.88 -8.50
C ALA A 6 -20.86 -10.46 -7.48
N ALA A 7 -19.67 -10.05 -7.93
CA ALA A 7 -18.62 -9.51 -7.08
C ALA A 7 -19.04 -8.19 -6.40
N GLU A 8 -19.67 -7.28 -7.14
CA GLU A 8 -20.22 -6.05 -6.59
C GLU A 8 -21.34 -6.28 -5.57
N ALA A 9 -22.25 -7.20 -5.85
CA ALA A 9 -23.34 -7.55 -4.92
C ALA A 9 -22.79 -8.19 -3.64
N LEU A 10 -21.80 -9.06 -3.75
CA LEU A 10 -21.12 -9.70 -2.62
C LEU A 10 -20.39 -8.65 -1.78
N ALA A 11 -19.61 -7.77 -2.41
CA ALA A 11 -18.88 -6.70 -1.74
C ALA A 11 -19.81 -5.77 -0.97
N ARG A 12 -20.93 -5.34 -1.55
CA ARG A 12 -21.94 -4.52 -0.86
C ARG A 12 -22.57 -5.23 0.34
N ARG A 13 -22.83 -6.55 0.22
CA ARG A 13 -23.39 -7.35 1.32
C ARG A 13 -22.42 -7.45 2.48
N VAL A 14 -21.13 -7.68 2.20
CA VAL A 14 -20.07 -7.77 3.21
C VAL A 14 -19.79 -6.42 3.86
N ALA A 15 -19.72 -5.36 3.07
CA ALA A 15 -19.55 -4.00 3.61
C ALA A 15 -20.70 -3.62 4.54
N ARG A 16 -21.95 -4.03 4.24
CA ARG A 16 -23.10 -3.83 5.12
C ARG A 16 -23.01 -4.66 6.40
N ALA A 17 -22.64 -5.95 6.32
CA ALA A 17 -22.49 -6.81 7.47
C ALA A 17 -21.40 -6.28 8.42
N TYR A 18 -20.27 -5.85 7.86
CA TYR A 18 -19.17 -5.23 8.61
C TYR A 18 -19.56 -3.88 9.24
N ALA A 19 -20.28 -3.03 8.50
CA ALA A 19 -20.82 -1.78 9.03
C ALA A 19 -21.87 -2.00 10.13
N ALA A 20 -22.59 -3.13 10.09
CA ALA A 20 -23.54 -3.54 11.11
C ALA A 20 -22.87 -4.16 12.36
N GLY A 21 -21.55 -4.27 12.38
CA GLY A 21 -20.79 -4.84 13.50
C GLY A 21 -20.69 -6.37 13.51
N GLU A 22 -21.21 -7.05 12.50
CA GLU A 22 -21.09 -8.50 12.37
C GLU A 22 -19.64 -8.89 12.08
N GLY A 23 -18.95 -9.49 13.05
CA GLY A 23 -17.56 -9.93 12.93
C GLY A 23 -16.51 -8.85 13.26
N ARG A 24 -16.88 -7.72 13.86
CA ARG A 24 -15.92 -6.77 14.41
C ARG A 24 -15.26 -7.34 15.68
N PRO A 25 -13.92 -7.25 15.81
CA PRO A 25 -13.30 -7.31 17.11
C PRO A 25 -13.76 -6.11 17.96
N GLU A 26 -13.82 -6.26 19.29
CA GLU A 26 -14.10 -5.12 20.17
C GLU A 26 -13.10 -3.98 19.89
N PRO A 27 -13.55 -2.73 19.83
CA PRO A 27 -12.65 -1.61 19.57
C PRO A 27 -11.62 -1.49 20.69
N PRO A 28 -10.35 -1.26 20.39
CA PRO A 28 -9.36 -0.90 21.39
C PRO A 28 -9.77 0.42 22.08
N PRO A 29 -9.35 0.65 23.34
CA PRO A 29 -9.66 1.89 24.05
C PRO A 29 -9.16 3.10 23.23
N ALA A 30 -9.97 4.16 23.24
CA ALA A 30 -9.81 5.34 22.41
C ALA A 30 -8.35 5.86 22.33
N ALA A 31 -7.84 6.01 21.12
CA ALA A 31 -6.53 6.58 20.85
C ALA A 31 -6.47 8.05 21.31
N SER A 32 -5.33 8.45 21.85
CA SER A 32 -5.01 9.82 22.20
C SER A 32 -5.16 10.77 21.00
N PRO A 33 -5.46 12.08 21.21
CA PRO A 33 -5.75 13.00 20.13
C PRO A 33 -4.58 13.14 19.17
N ALA A 34 -4.92 13.23 17.88
CA ALA A 34 -3.99 13.39 16.77
C ALA A 34 -2.99 14.54 16.99
N ASN A 35 -1.74 14.28 16.67
CA ASN A 35 -0.65 15.28 16.69
C ASN A 35 -0.91 16.36 15.62
N PRO A 36 -1.03 17.67 15.97
CA PRO A 36 -1.34 18.73 15.03
C PRO A 36 -0.18 19.08 14.07
N SER A 37 0.95 18.39 14.14
CA SER A 37 2.15 18.65 13.32
C SER A 37 2.34 17.67 12.16
N ALA A 38 1.42 16.74 11.91
CA ALA A 38 1.50 15.87 10.74
C ALA A 38 1.26 16.69 9.47
N PRO A 39 2.10 16.55 8.40
CA PRO A 39 1.79 17.16 7.13
C PRO A 39 0.44 16.63 6.65
N ALA A 40 -0.44 17.53 6.23
CA ALA A 40 -1.76 17.17 5.72
C ALA A 40 -1.61 16.13 4.60
N PRO A 41 -2.49 15.11 4.55
CA PRO A 41 -2.50 14.16 3.44
C PRO A 41 -2.56 14.97 2.14
N VAL A 42 -1.72 14.60 1.16
CA VAL A 42 -1.69 15.25 -0.15
C VAL A 42 -3.05 15.02 -0.82
N ARG A 43 -4.03 15.82 -0.45
CA ARG A 43 -5.28 15.99 -1.19
C ARG A 43 -4.86 16.47 -2.56
N GLY A 44 -5.38 15.81 -3.60
CA GLY A 44 -5.03 16.07 -4.98
C GLY A 44 -4.80 17.57 -5.22
N ARG A 45 -3.63 17.90 -5.79
CA ARG A 45 -3.30 19.28 -6.15
C ARG A 45 -4.41 19.81 -7.05
N GLU A 46 -4.89 21.01 -6.73
CA GLU A 46 -5.90 21.71 -7.49
C GLU A 46 -5.55 21.75 -8.99
N GLU A 47 -6.52 21.39 -9.80
CA GLU A 47 -6.42 21.33 -11.25
C GLU A 47 -6.23 22.74 -11.83
N GLY A 48 -5.04 23.01 -12.34
CA GLY A 48 -4.82 24.10 -13.28
C GLY A 48 -5.57 23.79 -14.58
N GLN A 49 -6.32 24.77 -15.09
CA GLN A 49 -7.19 24.66 -16.25
C GLN A 49 -6.49 24.05 -17.48
N GLY A 50 -7.04 22.98 -18.05
CA GLY A 50 -7.04 22.77 -19.50
C GLY A 50 -6.35 21.54 -20.10
N SER A 51 -5.77 20.60 -19.33
CA SER A 51 -5.36 19.29 -19.90
C SER A 51 -5.73 18.15 -18.97
N ALA A 52 -6.15 17.01 -19.53
CA ALA A 52 -6.37 15.80 -18.73
C ALA A 52 -5.10 15.49 -17.93
N PRO A 53 -5.21 15.14 -16.62
CA PRO A 53 -4.06 14.89 -15.80
C PRO A 53 -3.22 13.77 -16.39
N SER A 54 -1.91 14.01 -16.59
CA SER A 54 -0.99 13.00 -17.12
C SER A 54 -1.04 11.76 -16.22
N LEU A 55 -1.22 10.57 -16.79
CA LEU A 55 -1.21 9.30 -16.06
C LEU A 55 0.11 9.08 -15.32
N ALA A 56 1.20 9.70 -15.77
CA ALA A 56 2.51 9.61 -15.15
C ALA A 56 2.49 9.93 -13.63
N ARG A 57 1.70 10.92 -13.23
CA ARG A 57 1.58 11.34 -11.82
C ARG A 57 0.91 10.30 -10.89
N TYR A 58 0.42 9.20 -11.44
CA TYR A 58 -0.17 8.08 -10.70
C TYR A 58 0.71 6.82 -10.74
N VAL A 59 1.87 6.89 -11.39
CA VAL A 59 2.78 5.75 -11.58
C VAL A 59 3.89 5.79 -10.54
N ASP A 60 4.10 4.65 -9.84
CA ASP A 60 5.31 4.37 -9.09
C ASP A 60 6.24 3.54 -9.96
N HIS A 61 7.32 4.14 -10.47
CA HIS A 61 8.28 3.46 -11.32
C HIS A 61 9.09 2.47 -10.47
N THR A 62 8.90 1.17 -10.72
CA THR A 62 9.26 0.11 -9.76
C THR A 62 10.37 -0.79 -10.28
N LEU A 63 11.38 -1.05 -9.43
CA LEU A 63 12.45 -2.00 -9.70
C LEU A 63 12.82 -2.79 -8.44
N LEU A 64 12.29 -4.00 -8.31
CA LEU A 64 12.42 -4.86 -7.12
C LEU A 64 13.13 -6.20 -7.38
N ARG A 65 13.63 -6.44 -8.61
CA ARG A 65 14.38 -7.67 -8.88
C ARG A 65 15.65 -7.73 -8.03
N ALA A 66 15.98 -8.90 -7.50
CA ALA A 66 17.14 -9.12 -6.63
C ALA A 66 18.49 -8.80 -7.31
N THR A 67 18.51 -8.85 -8.65
CA THR A 67 19.71 -8.59 -9.47
C THR A 67 19.84 -7.12 -9.92
N ALA A 68 19.01 -6.20 -9.39
CA ALA A 68 19.11 -4.78 -9.71
C ALA A 68 20.47 -4.22 -9.24
N THR A 69 21.12 -3.45 -10.09
CA THR A 69 22.40 -2.80 -9.82
C THR A 69 22.21 -1.30 -9.54
N SER A 70 23.22 -0.65 -9.01
CA SER A 70 23.22 0.82 -8.82
C SER A 70 22.95 1.57 -10.14
N ALA A 71 23.50 1.10 -11.25
CA ALA A 71 23.25 1.69 -12.58
C ALA A 71 21.78 1.58 -13.00
N ASP A 72 21.12 0.48 -12.67
CA ASP A 72 19.68 0.31 -12.92
C ASP A 72 18.86 1.29 -12.09
N ILE A 73 19.22 1.51 -10.83
CA ILE A 73 18.53 2.46 -9.93
C ILE A 73 18.70 3.91 -10.42
N VAL A 74 19.92 4.30 -10.81
CA VAL A 74 20.18 5.62 -11.40
C VAL A 74 19.33 5.85 -12.65
N LYS A 75 19.24 4.82 -13.53
CA LYS A 75 18.38 4.87 -14.71
C LYS A 75 16.91 5.05 -14.34
N LEU A 76 16.41 4.25 -13.38
CA LEU A 76 15.03 4.33 -12.87
C LEU A 76 14.70 5.76 -12.39
N CYS A 77 15.57 6.36 -11.58
CA CYS A 77 15.38 7.70 -11.05
C CYS A 77 15.39 8.78 -12.14
N ARG A 78 16.26 8.66 -13.14
CA ARG A 78 16.28 9.57 -14.31
C ARG A 78 14.98 9.51 -15.10
N GLU A 79 14.48 8.30 -15.38
CA GLU A 79 13.21 8.09 -16.07
C GLU A 79 12.05 8.69 -15.26
N ALA A 80 12.00 8.46 -13.95
CA ALA A 80 10.97 9.01 -13.09
C ALA A 80 10.94 10.56 -13.10
N ARG A 81 12.11 11.20 -13.08
CA ARG A 81 12.23 12.66 -13.23
C ARG A 81 11.80 13.14 -14.62
N GLN A 82 12.23 12.45 -15.65
CA GLN A 82 11.94 12.81 -17.04
C GLN A 82 10.44 12.76 -17.35
N TYR A 83 9.75 11.73 -16.89
CA TYR A 83 8.34 11.51 -17.17
C TYR A 83 7.41 12.10 -16.10
N GLY A 84 7.94 12.59 -14.99
CA GLY A 84 7.14 13.15 -13.89
C GLY A 84 6.29 12.11 -13.18
N PHE A 85 6.86 10.92 -12.91
CA PHE A 85 6.19 9.89 -12.15
C PHE A 85 5.96 10.30 -10.69
N ALA A 86 4.99 9.67 -10.01
CA ALA A 86 4.66 9.96 -8.62
C ALA A 86 5.80 9.56 -7.69
N ALA A 87 6.33 8.35 -7.86
CA ALA A 87 7.39 7.78 -7.05
C ALA A 87 8.30 6.85 -7.85
N VAL A 88 9.47 6.54 -7.28
CA VAL A 88 10.19 5.30 -7.57
C VAL A 88 9.96 4.32 -6.42
N CYS A 89 9.90 3.01 -6.74
CA CYS A 89 9.81 1.97 -5.71
C CYS A 89 10.99 1.01 -5.86
N VAL A 90 11.81 0.90 -4.80
CA VAL A 90 13.07 0.16 -4.80
C VAL A 90 13.18 -0.76 -3.58
N ASN A 91 14.06 -1.76 -3.63
CA ASN A 91 14.41 -2.53 -2.43
C ASN A 91 15.11 -1.65 -1.39
N PRO A 92 14.99 -1.95 -0.07
CA PRO A 92 15.52 -1.11 1.01
C PRO A 92 17.00 -0.73 0.88
N VAL A 93 17.83 -1.62 0.37
CA VAL A 93 19.27 -1.38 0.15
C VAL A 93 19.56 -0.22 -0.80
N TRP A 94 18.61 0.19 -1.63
CA TRP A 94 18.77 1.23 -2.64
C TRP A 94 18.14 2.58 -2.26
N VAL A 95 17.55 2.69 -1.07
CA VAL A 95 16.85 3.92 -0.64
C VAL A 95 17.79 5.12 -0.65
N ASP A 96 18.98 5.01 -0.04
CA ASP A 96 19.95 6.12 0.01
C ASP A 96 20.33 6.62 -1.39
N LEU A 97 20.56 5.70 -2.33
CA LEU A 97 20.90 6.04 -3.71
C LEU A 97 19.72 6.72 -4.42
N ALA A 98 18.51 6.20 -4.26
CA ALA A 98 17.33 6.78 -4.88
C ALA A 98 17.05 8.19 -4.33
N VAL A 99 17.19 8.39 -3.03
CA VAL A 99 17.05 9.71 -2.39
C VAL A 99 18.07 10.70 -2.93
N ALA A 100 19.34 10.29 -3.06
CA ALA A 100 20.40 11.13 -3.62
C ALA A 100 20.12 11.52 -5.09
N GLU A 101 19.73 10.56 -5.92
CA GLU A 101 19.44 10.78 -7.34
C GLU A 101 18.17 11.63 -7.58
N LEU A 102 17.22 11.61 -6.65
CA LEU A 102 15.98 12.36 -6.73
C LEU A 102 16.02 13.69 -5.95
N ALA A 103 17.15 14.06 -5.37
CA ALA A 103 17.28 15.33 -4.65
C ALA A 103 16.82 16.52 -5.50
N GLY A 104 15.96 17.38 -4.92
CA GLY A 104 15.36 18.52 -5.61
C GLY A 104 14.30 18.17 -6.66
N SER A 105 13.86 16.91 -6.73
CA SER A 105 12.74 16.43 -7.56
C SER A 105 11.47 16.28 -6.70
N PRO A 106 10.27 16.42 -7.28
CA PRO A 106 9.02 16.12 -6.59
C PRO A 106 8.71 14.61 -6.54
N VAL A 107 9.53 13.76 -7.14
CA VAL A 107 9.32 12.31 -7.19
C VAL A 107 9.61 11.72 -5.82
N ALA A 108 8.66 11.00 -5.24
CA ALA A 108 8.79 10.33 -3.94
C ALA A 108 9.69 9.09 -4.03
N VAL A 109 10.27 8.69 -2.89
CA VAL A 109 10.99 7.43 -2.76
C VAL A 109 10.15 6.47 -1.93
N ALA A 110 9.66 5.42 -2.57
CA ALA A 110 8.96 4.30 -1.96
C ALA A 110 9.92 3.11 -1.78
N THR A 111 9.71 2.34 -0.71
CA THR A 111 10.39 1.06 -0.53
C THR A 111 9.46 0.03 0.07
N VAL A 112 9.88 -1.22 0.07
CA VAL A 112 9.06 -2.37 0.48
C VAL A 112 9.40 -2.85 1.90
N ILE A 113 8.39 -3.34 2.63
CA ILE A 113 8.49 -3.82 4.01
C ILE A 113 7.90 -5.23 4.11
N GLY A 114 8.64 -6.17 4.71
CA GLY A 114 8.23 -7.59 4.81
C GLY A 114 8.08 -8.29 3.46
N PHE A 115 8.77 -7.80 2.45
CA PHE A 115 8.56 -8.16 1.05
C PHE A 115 9.43 -9.34 0.59
N PRO A 116 8.93 -10.22 -0.32
CA PRO A 116 7.60 -10.18 -0.92
C PRO A 116 6.55 -11.02 -0.17
N LEU A 117 6.91 -11.75 0.88
CA LEU A 117 6.08 -12.80 1.45
C LEU A 117 5.11 -12.33 2.55
N GLY A 118 5.35 -11.16 3.15
CA GLY A 118 4.61 -10.69 4.32
C GLY A 118 4.82 -11.52 5.58
N ALA A 119 5.72 -12.51 5.55
CA ALA A 119 5.91 -13.53 6.58
C ALA A 119 6.93 -13.14 7.67
N SER A 120 7.46 -11.92 7.64
CA SER A 120 8.27 -11.38 8.73
C SER A 120 7.41 -11.12 9.97
N THR A 121 8.02 -11.15 11.16
CA THR A 121 7.33 -10.74 12.38
C THR A 121 7.03 -9.24 12.34
N THR A 122 5.99 -8.81 13.05
CA THR A 122 5.61 -7.40 13.17
C THR A 122 6.78 -6.52 13.62
N ALA A 123 7.54 -6.96 14.62
CA ALA A 123 8.71 -6.22 15.11
C ALA A 123 9.78 -6.00 14.02
N VAL A 124 10.00 -6.99 13.14
CA VAL A 124 10.93 -6.86 12.01
C VAL A 124 10.40 -5.85 11.00
N LYS A 125 9.11 -5.91 10.63
CA LYS A 125 8.49 -4.94 9.71
C LYS A 125 8.56 -3.51 10.24
N VAL A 126 8.31 -3.32 11.53
CA VAL A 126 8.45 -2.01 12.20
C VAL A 126 9.88 -1.52 12.07
N ARG A 127 10.87 -2.38 12.33
CA ARG A 127 12.28 -1.99 12.21
C ARG A 127 12.71 -1.68 10.78
N GLU A 128 12.22 -2.43 9.79
CA GLU A 128 12.44 -2.12 8.37
C GLU A 128 11.83 -0.76 8.00
N ALA A 129 10.64 -0.45 8.49
CA ALA A 129 9.99 0.84 8.25
C ALA A 129 10.78 2.01 8.87
N GLU A 130 11.24 1.87 10.10
CA GLU A 130 12.06 2.87 10.79
C GLU A 130 13.38 3.12 10.05
N ASP A 131 14.09 2.06 9.64
CA ASP A 131 15.34 2.16 8.89
C ASP A 131 15.13 2.83 7.53
N ALA A 132 14.08 2.42 6.80
CA ALA A 132 13.75 3.00 5.50
C ALA A 132 13.47 4.52 5.61
N MET A 133 12.69 4.93 6.59
CA MET A 133 12.41 6.36 6.83
C MET A 133 13.66 7.13 7.27
N ALA A 134 14.51 6.53 8.09
CA ALA A 134 15.78 7.16 8.50
C ALA A 134 16.71 7.39 7.30
N ARG A 135 16.62 6.58 6.26
CA ARG A 135 17.33 6.71 4.98
C ARG A 135 16.64 7.66 3.99
N GLY A 136 15.44 8.15 4.29
CA GLY A 136 14.72 9.15 3.50
C GLY A 136 13.60 8.60 2.61
N ALA A 137 13.17 7.36 2.80
CA ALA A 137 11.93 6.87 2.18
C ALA A 137 10.72 7.65 2.72
N THR A 138 9.84 8.06 1.81
CA THR A 138 8.61 8.80 2.13
C THR A 138 7.35 7.98 1.89
N GLU A 139 7.48 6.78 1.34
CA GLU A 139 6.40 5.83 1.13
C GLU A 139 6.87 4.40 1.46
N LEU A 140 6.03 3.65 2.15
CA LEU A 140 6.30 2.30 2.64
C LEU A 140 5.26 1.33 2.09
N ASP A 141 5.67 0.41 1.24
CA ASP A 141 4.82 -0.61 0.64
C ASP A 141 4.95 -1.92 1.45
N MET A 142 4.19 -2.06 2.53
CA MET A 142 4.26 -3.25 3.39
C MET A 142 3.42 -4.39 2.82
N VAL A 143 3.90 -5.63 2.96
CA VAL A 143 3.11 -6.82 2.65
C VAL A 143 2.38 -7.32 3.90
N ALA A 144 1.07 -7.51 3.81
CA ALA A 144 0.27 -8.07 4.89
C ALA A 144 0.69 -9.51 5.22
N GLN A 145 0.35 -10.00 6.41
CA GLN A 145 0.57 -11.40 6.80
C GLN A 145 -0.45 -12.33 6.10
N ILE A 146 -0.17 -12.69 4.84
CA ILE A 146 -1.10 -13.44 3.97
C ILE A 146 -1.55 -14.75 4.63
N GLY A 147 -0.64 -15.49 5.26
CA GLY A 147 -0.98 -16.72 5.99
C GLY A 147 -1.99 -16.48 7.11
N ARG A 148 -1.87 -15.37 7.83
CA ARG A 148 -2.82 -14.99 8.89
C ARG A 148 -4.20 -14.59 8.33
N ILE A 149 -4.22 -13.97 7.15
CA ILE A 149 -5.49 -13.71 6.42
C ILE A 149 -6.16 -15.04 6.09
N LYS A 150 -5.43 -16.01 5.55
CA LYS A 150 -5.94 -17.35 5.21
C LYS A 150 -6.45 -18.14 6.42
N GLU A 151 -5.84 -17.96 7.59
CA GLU A 151 -6.31 -18.54 8.85
C GLU A 151 -7.53 -17.83 9.43
N GLY A 152 -7.87 -16.62 8.94
CA GLY A 152 -8.89 -15.77 9.56
C GLY A 152 -8.45 -15.12 10.87
N ALA A 153 -7.15 -15.01 11.11
CA ALA A 153 -6.56 -14.38 12.31
C ALA A 153 -6.57 -12.85 12.20
N TRP A 154 -7.77 -12.27 12.04
CA TRP A 154 -7.98 -10.86 11.66
C TRP A 154 -7.39 -9.85 12.63
N VAL A 155 -7.44 -10.14 13.95
CA VAL A 155 -6.83 -9.27 14.97
C VAL A 155 -5.32 -9.16 14.77
N ALA A 156 -4.65 -10.29 14.55
CA ALA A 156 -3.20 -10.29 14.31
C ALA A 156 -2.80 -9.56 13.00
N VAL A 157 -3.66 -9.65 11.95
CA VAL A 157 -3.45 -8.91 10.70
C VAL A 157 -3.58 -7.41 10.93
N GLU A 158 -4.60 -6.98 11.66
CA GLU A 158 -4.82 -5.56 11.98
C GLU A 158 -3.67 -5.00 12.83
N GLU A 159 -3.26 -5.73 13.88
CA GLU A 159 -2.14 -5.35 14.75
C GLU A 159 -0.83 -5.20 13.99
N ASP A 160 -0.54 -6.12 13.04
CA ASP A 160 0.65 -6.06 12.18
C ASP A 160 0.67 -4.78 11.32
N ILE A 161 -0.46 -4.46 10.69
CA ILE A 161 -0.61 -3.26 9.86
C ILE A 161 -0.52 -1.99 10.74
N ARG A 162 -1.27 -1.96 11.84
CA ARG A 162 -1.30 -0.83 12.76
C ARG A 162 0.07 -0.50 13.31
N ALA A 163 0.87 -1.49 13.69
CA ALA A 163 2.20 -1.28 14.22
C ALA A 163 3.13 -0.57 13.22
N VAL A 164 3.04 -0.90 11.92
CA VAL A 164 3.82 -0.22 10.88
C VAL A 164 3.29 1.19 10.64
N VAL A 165 1.97 1.38 10.61
CA VAL A 165 1.35 2.73 10.49
C VAL A 165 1.75 3.63 11.65
N GLU A 166 1.72 3.13 12.88
CA GLU A 166 2.15 3.86 14.08
C GLU A 166 3.65 4.21 14.03
N ALA A 167 4.50 3.27 13.56
CA ALA A 167 5.92 3.54 13.36
C ALA A 167 6.17 4.61 12.30
N ALA A 168 5.36 4.64 11.23
CA ALA A 168 5.42 5.69 10.22
C ALA A 168 5.06 7.06 10.80
N ALA A 169 4.11 7.11 11.75
CA ALA A 169 3.74 8.32 12.50
C ALA A 169 3.48 9.55 11.59
N GLY A 170 2.90 9.35 10.41
CA GLY A 170 2.65 10.39 9.42
C GLY A 170 3.89 10.93 8.70
N ARG A 171 5.08 10.34 8.93
CA ARG A 171 6.32 10.72 8.25
C ARG A 171 6.46 10.10 6.86
N ALA A 172 5.77 8.98 6.62
CA ALA A 172 5.71 8.29 5.35
C ALA A 172 4.29 7.77 5.10
N LEU A 173 3.87 7.71 3.83
CA LEU A 173 2.64 7.03 3.43
C LEU A 173 2.82 5.51 3.57
N VAL A 174 1.80 4.83 4.10
CA VAL A 174 1.79 3.36 4.21
C VAL A 174 0.80 2.77 3.22
N LYS A 175 1.31 1.94 2.30
CA LYS A 175 0.51 1.19 1.35
C LYS A 175 0.59 -0.29 1.73
N VAL A 176 -0.57 -0.93 1.91
CA VAL A 176 -0.63 -2.34 2.33
C VAL A 176 -0.90 -3.24 1.14
N ILE A 177 0.07 -4.09 0.79
CA ILE A 177 -0.04 -5.10 -0.25
C ILE A 177 -0.78 -6.31 0.31
N LEU A 178 -1.95 -6.61 -0.23
CA LEU A 178 -2.79 -7.73 0.21
C LEU A 178 -2.51 -9.03 -0.53
N GLU A 179 -1.80 -9.00 -1.66
CA GLU A 179 -1.57 -10.15 -2.56
C GLU A 179 -2.88 -10.79 -3.01
N THR A 180 -3.71 -9.99 -3.65
CA THR A 180 -5.11 -10.33 -3.97
C THR A 180 -5.27 -11.61 -4.77
N ALA A 181 -4.27 -12.01 -5.58
CA ALA A 181 -4.28 -13.24 -6.33
C ALA A 181 -4.21 -14.52 -5.45
N ALA A 182 -3.78 -14.38 -4.19
CA ALA A 182 -3.73 -15.46 -3.21
C ALA A 182 -5.00 -15.54 -2.34
N LEU A 183 -5.92 -14.58 -2.47
CA LEU A 183 -7.05 -14.39 -1.57
C LEU A 183 -8.40 -14.61 -2.26
N GLU A 184 -9.36 -15.12 -1.48
CA GLU A 184 -10.76 -15.15 -1.89
C GLU A 184 -11.40 -13.75 -1.81
N PRO A 185 -12.44 -13.44 -2.59
CA PRO A 185 -13.09 -12.13 -2.58
C PRO A 185 -13.47 -11.62 -1.20
N MET A 186 -13.91 -12.48 -0.30
CA MET A 186 -14.28 -12.14 1.07
C MET A 186 -13.04 -11.79 1.94
N GLU A 187 -11.94 -12.48 1.72
CA GLU A 187 -10.68 -12.21 2.39
C GLU A 187 -10.12 -10.84 1.95
N ILE A 188 -10.19 -10.53 0.64
CA ILE A 188 -9.79 -9.22 0.08
C ILE A 188 -10.57 -8.09 0.76
N ILE A 189 -11.91 -8.21 0.82
CA ILE A 189 -12.77 -7.17 1.39
C ILE A 189 -12.49 -6.97 2.87
N LYS A 190 -12.37 -8.05 3.66
CA LYS A 190 -12.08 -7.96 5.10
C LYS A 190 -10.70 -7.36 5.35
N ALA A 191 -9.67 -7.85 4.66
CA ALA A 191 -8.32 -7.34 4.81
C ALA A 191 -8.22 -5.85 4.43
N ALA A 192 -8.89 -5.43 3.35
CA ALA A 192 -8.94 -4.02 2.97
C ALA A 192 -9.66 -3.14 4.01
N ALA A 193 -10.74 -3.65 4.62
CA ALA A 193 -11.41 -2.95 5.72
C ALA A 193 -10.48 -2.78 6.94
N LEU A 194 -9.71 -3.82 7.30
CA LEU A 194 -8.72 -3.74 8.39
C LEU A 194 -7.60 -2.74 8.09
N CYS A 195 -7.15 -2.61 6.83
CA CYS A 195 -6.19 -1.57 6.45
C CYS A 195 -6.72 -0.17 6.79
N ARG A 196 -8.00 0.08 6.52
CA ARG A 196 -8.64 1.36 6.86
C ARG A 196 -8.72 1.57 8.38
N GLU A 197 -9.16 0.57 9.14
CA GLU A 197 -9.25 0.63 10.61
C GLU A 197 -7.86 0.80 11.26
N ALA A 198 -6.82 0.23 10.64
CA ALA A 198 -5.43 0.38 11.09
C ALA A 198 -4.82 1.75 10.73
N GLY A 199 -5.47 2.54 9.87
CA GLY A 199 -5.02 3.88 9.48
C GLY A 199 -4.01 3.91 8.33
N ALA A 200 -3.97 2.88 7.48
CA ALA A 200 -3.17 2.89 6.25
C ALA A 200 -3.66 3.98 5.27
N ASP A 201 -2.79 4.43 4.38
CA ASP A 201 -3.12 5.42 3.35
C ASP A 201 -3.64 4.76 2.08
N PHE A 202 -3.13 3.58 1.74
CA PHE A 202 -3.49 2.83 0.54
C PHE A 202 -3.66 1.34 0.81
N VAL A 203 -4.52 0.72 0.01
CA VAL A 203 -4.52 -0.73 -0.23
C VAL A 203 -3.94 -1.00 -1.61
N LYS A 204 -3.04 -2.00 -1.71
CA LYS A 204 -2.33 -2.35 -2.94
C LYS A 204 -2.60 -3.82 -3.28
N THR A 205 -2.75 -4.13 -4.57
CA THR A 205 -3.16 -5.47 -4.98
C THR A 205 -2.09 -6.52 -4.75
N SER A 206 -0.87 -6.31 -5.24
CA SER A 206 0.06 -7.43 -5.47
C SER A 206 1.52 -7.03 -5.31
N THR A 207 2.35 -8.02 -4.96
CA THR A 207 3.82 -7.88 -4.95
C THR A 207 4.42 -7.92 -6.35
N GLY A 208 3.79 -8.63 -7.28
CA GLY A 208 4.35 -8.99 -8.59
C GLY A 208 5.26 -10.22 -8.57
N PHE A 209 5.42 -10.87 -7.41
CA PHE A 209 6.28 -12.07 -7.22
C PHE A 209 5.47 -13.34 -6.96
N HIS A 210 4.16 -13.24 -6.78
CA HIS A 210 3.32 -14.41 -6.52
C HIS A 210 2.97 -15.14 -7.82
N PRO A 211 3.10 -16.48 -7.88
CA PRO A 211 2.86 -17.25 -9.11
C PRO A 211 1.41 -17.21 -9.60
N ALA A 212 0.45 -16.89 -8.75
CA ALA A 212 -0.97 -16.76 -9.14
C ALA A 212 -1.27 -15.48 -9.93
N GLY A 213 -0.30 -14.59 -10.13
CA GLY A 213 -0.46 -13.38 -10.92
C GLY A 213 -0.45 -12.08 -10.11
N GLY A 214 -0.87 -11.00 -10.75
CA GLY A 214 -0.85 -9.64 -10.21
C GLY A 214 -2.24 -8.98 -10.17
N ALA A 215 -2.30 -7.69 -10.48
CA ALA A 215 -3.54 -6.92 -10.44
C ALA A 215 -4.56 -7.40 -11.48
N THR A 216 -5.82 -7.41 -11.07
CA THR A 216 -6.96 -7.58 -12.00
C THR A 216 -7.98 -6.45 -11.79
N PRO A 217 -8.76 -6.10 -12.83
CA PRO A 217 -9.83 -5.12 -12.69
C PRO A 217 -10.83 -5.47 -11.56
N GLU A 218 -11.11 -6.76 -11.39
CA GLU A 218 -12.01 -7.28 -10.35
C GLU A 218 -11.44 -7.04 -8.95
N ALA A 219 -10.15 -7.33 -8.74
CA ALA A 219 -9.48 -7.09 -7.45
C ALA A 219 -9.48 -5.60 -7.11
N VAL A 220 -9.16 -4.73 -8.09
CA VAL A 220 -9.21 -3.27 -7.90
C VAL A 220 -10.61 -2.79 -7.55
N ALA A 221 -11.64 -3.33 -8.22
CA ALA A 221 -13.04 -3.01 -7.91
C ALA A 221 -13.44 -3.44 -6.50
N LEU A 222 -13.03 -4.65 -6.06
CA LEU A 222 -13.28 -5.14 -4.70
C LEU A 222 -12.60 -4.26 -3.65
N LEU A 223 -11.33 -3.90 -3.86
CA LEU A 223 -10.60 -3.00 -2.96
C LEU A 223 -11.31 -1.64 -2.86
N ARG A 224 -11.65 -1.03 -4.00
CA ARG A 224 -12.33 0.28 -4.02
C ARG A 224 -13.69 0.24 -3.31
N LEU A 225 -14.46 -0.85 -3.48
CA LEU A 225 -15.73 -1.03 -2.79
C LEU A 225 -15.55 -1.19 -1.27
N ALA A 226 -14.48 -1.89 -0.84
CA ALA A 226 -14.20 -2.12 0.57
C ALA A 226 -13.75 -0.85 1.30
N VAL A 227 -12.89 -0.02 0.67
CA VAL A 227 -12.31 1.15 1.32
C VAL A 227 -13.00 2.47 0.96
N GLY A 228 -13.96 2.47 0.04
CA GLY A 228 -14.69 3.69 -0.36
C GLY A 228 -13.74 4.75 -0.92
N ARG A 229 -13.81 5.96 -0.36
CA ARG A 229 -12.93 7.10 -0.66
C ARG A 229 -11.90 7.36 0.43
N ASP A 230 -11.92 6.57 1.49
CA ASP A 230 -11.08 6.79 2.67
C ASP A 230 -9.62 6.47 2.41
N LEU A 231 -9.33 5.43 1.60
CA LEU A 231 -7.98 5.05 1.20
C LEU A 231 -7.78 5.16 -0.31
N GLY A 232 -6.51 5.36 -0.70
CA GLY A 232 -6.07 5.12 -2.07
C GLY A 232 -6.14 3.63 -2.44
N VAL A 233 -6.30 3.32 -3.73
CA VAL A 233 -6.19 1.96 -4.28
C VAL A 233 -5.09 1.94 -5.31
N LYS A 234 -4.12 1.04 -5.15
CA LYS A 234 -2.97 0.87 -6.03
C LYS A 234 -3.02 -0.49 -6.73
N ALA A 235 -3.05 -0.48 -8.04
CA ALA A 235 -2.83 -1.67 -8.86
C ALA A 235 -1.32 -1.92 -9.02
N SER A 236 -0.88 -3.16 -8.94
CA SER A 236 0.52 -3.55 -9.14
C SER A 236 0.67 -5.02 -9.51
N GLY A 237 1.83 -5.35 -10.11
CA GLY A 237 2.09 -6.69 -10.60
C GLY A 237 1.46 -6.93 -11.99
N GLY A 238 2.24 -6.73 -13.05
CA GLY A 238 1.79 -6.93 -14.44
C GLY A 238 0.96 -5.78 -15.02
N VAL A 239 1.14 -4.58 -14.47
CA VAL A 239 0.53 -3.35 -14.99
C VAL A 239 1.53 -2.61 -15.85
#